data_f821091ed66a6a53a945124298cb19ee
#
_entry.id   f821091ed66a6a53a945124298cb19ee
#
_cell.length_a   1.000
_cell.length_b   1.000
_cell.length_c   1.000
_cell.angle_alpha   90.00
_cell.angle_beta   90.00
_cell.angle_gamma   90.00
#
_symmetry.space_group_name_H-M   'P 1'
#
loop_
_entity.id
_entity.type
_entity.pdbx_description
1 polymer ?
#
loop_
_entity_poly.entity_id
_entity_poly.type
_entity_poly.pdbx_seq_one_letter_code
_entity_poly.pdbx_strand_id
1 'polypeptide(L)'
;MRGVGSARLRFAKGMGRIIPSGLVSFLGGVMFAVASLSIGQQMPVVHEPPLILGQGFLQSLRQTNKQFNLDDDLCVRILSDFGAVFLSAPGAISPPTYLFPNESSVDSFQAQLPRSDLADSKYPVELQRMAAEAMKASQEEAQRLALRITPASKEAGRRSYAQTVQLWESRVRPGIEHWVAANRIQRDEGDRLLALAPSEQVREVLRLEDRRIYFSKEFDKSILYSVAAPGTSQHLSMLAMDIREHGDAQVRAILARHGWFQTVYSDLPHFTYLGVPEKELPRFGLVTRQNAGHTFWVVSTVKTRGAPPGEPDVVEECPF
;
A
#
# COMPACT_ATOMS: atom_id res chain seq x y z
N MET A 1 36.30 -2.51 -49.89
CA MET A 1 35.70 -2.28 -51.20
C MET A 1 34.22 -2.03 -51.03
N ARG A 2 33.78 -0.82 -51.42
CA ARG A 2 32.52 -0.38 -52.01
C ARG A 2 31.23 -0.76 -51.21
N GLY A 3 30.26 0.12 -50.92
CA GLY A 3 29.99 1.50 -51.35
C GLY A 3 28.60 1.90 -50.83
N VAL A 4 28.52 3.03 -50.34
CA VAL A 4 27.62 4.18 -50.36
C VAL A 4 26.26 3.99 -51.04
N GLY A 5 25.20 4.46 -50.38
CA GLY A 5 23.86 4.68 -50.95
C GLY A 5 23.02 5.63 -50.10
N SER A 6 23.29 6.91 -50.25
CA SER A 6 22.47 8.04 -49.79
C SER A 6 21.31 8.26 -50.76
N ALA A 7 20.09 8.50 -50.24
CA ALA A 7 18.98 9.05 -51.02
C ALA A 7 18.32 10.21 -50.24
N ARG A 8 18.63 11.43 -50.73
CA ARG A 8 17.88 12.68 -50.50
C ARG A 8 16.72 12.74 -51.47
N LEU A 9 15.56 13.18 -51.02
CA LEU A 9 14.51 13.77 -51.89
C LEU A 9 13.87 14.97 -51.16
N ARG A 10 13.84 15.86 -51.81
CA ARG A 10 13.70 17.23 -52.32
C ARG A 10 12.29 17.77 -52.09
N PHE A 11 12.31 19.06 -51.71
CA PHE A 11 11.27 20.09 -51.68
C PHE A 11 10.38 20.15 -52.93
N ALA A 12 9.09 20.54 -52.71
CA ALA A 12 8.29 21.23 -53.68
C ALA A 12 7.56 22.42 -53.03
N LYS A 13 7.86 23.61 -53.60
CA LYS A 13 7.18 24.91 -53.43
C LYS A 13 5.99 25.00 -54.38
N GLY A 14 4.93 25.70 -53.94
CA GLY A 14 3.89 26.24 -54.85
C GLY A 14 2.97 27.15 -54.07
N MET A 15 3.23 28.47 -54.11
CA MET A 15 2.54 29.57 -54.81
C MET A 15 1.01 29.55 -54.58
N GLY A 16 0.38 30.43 -53.85
CA GLY A 16 0.29 31.88 -54.01
C GLY A 16 -1.04 32.26 -54.66
N ARG A 17 -1.97 32.89 -53.95
CA ARG A 17 -2.97 33.78 -54.53
C ARG A 17 -3.40 34.90 -53.58
N ILE A 18 -3.51 36.06 -54.15
CA ILE A 18 -3.66 37.42 -53.67
C ILE A 18 -5.15 37.82 -53.55
N ILE A 19 -5.44 38.60 -52.58
CA ILE A 19 -6.54 39.46 -52.11
C ILE A 19 -7.42 40.10 -53.21
N PRO A 20 -8.66 40.56 -52.87
CA PRO A 20 -8.79 41.98 -52.59
C PRO A 20 -9.67 42.40 -51.41
N SER A 21 -9.36 43.61 -50.99
CA SER A 21 -9.92 44.48 -49.96
C SER A 21 -11.39 44.86 -50.17
N GLY A 22 -12.08 45.14 -49.08
CA GLY A 22 -13.24 46.01 -49.12
C GLY A 22 -14.15 45.94 -47.91
N LEU A 23 -14.17 47.00 -47.25
CA LEU A 23 -15.22 47.75 -46.50
C LEU A 23 -15.12 47.73 -44.98
N VAL A 24 -14.84 48.93 -44.50
CA VAL A 24 -14.93 49.44 -43.14
C VAL A 24 -16.42 49.57 -42.74
N SER A 25 -16.77 49.06 -41.57
CA SER A 25 -17.94 49.55 -40.82
C SER A 25 -17.62 49.62 -39.34
N PHE A 26 -17.58 50.85 -38.85
CA PHE A 26 -17.57 51.18 -37.42
C PHE A 26 -18.90 50.78 -36.76
N LEU A 27 -18.83 49.98 -35.71
CA LEU A 27 -19.93 49.93 -34.71
C LEU A 27 -19.34 49.66 -33.33
N GLY A 28 -19.77 50.51 -32.43
CA GLY A 28 -19.22 50.75 -31.08
C GLY A 28 -19.11 49.51 -30.20
N GLY A 29 -17.93 49.32 -29.67
CA GLY A 29 -17.64 48.28 -28.71
C GLY A 29 -18.06 48.69 -27.33
N VAL A 30 -19.05 48.01 -26.78
CA VAL A 30 -19.27 47.94 -25.32
C VAL A 30 -18.31 46.88 -24.82
N MET A 31 -17.27 47.32 -24.10
CA MET A 31 -16.39 46.42 -23.37
C MET A 31 -17.14 45.86 -22.17
N PHE A 32 -17.64 44.65 -22.28
CA PHE A 32 -17.98 43.85 -21.10
C PHE A 32 -16.71 43.30 -20.52
N ALA A 33 -16.21 43.88 -19.43
CA ALA A 33 -15.19 43.22 -18.61
C ALA A 33 -15.84 42.02 -17.93
N VAL A 34 -15.62 40.82 -18.50
CA VAL A 34 -15.96 39.57 -17.82
C VAL A 34 -14.92 39.39 -16.73
N ALA A 35 -15.22 39.80 -15.52
CA ALA A 35 -14.49 39.44 -14.34
C ALA A 35 -14.72 37.92 -14.14
N SER A 36 -13.75 37.12 -14.57
CA SER A 36 -13.70 35.68 -14.25
C SER A 36 -13.43 35.56 -12.74
N LEU A 37 -14.47 35.55 -11.96
CA LEU A 37 -14.41 35.05 -10.59
C LEU A 37 -14.15 33.54 -10.68
N SER A 38 -12.88 33.16 -10.57
CA SER A 38 -12.49 31.78 -10.27
C SER A 38 -12.90 31.49 -8.82
N ILE A 39 -14.16 31.16 -8.64
CA ILE A 39 -14.59 30.52 -7.40
C ILE A 39 -13.93 29.15 -7.44
N GLY A 40 -12.88 28.95 -6.64
CA GLY A 40 -12.33 27.64 -6.37
C GLY A 40 -13.45 26.75 -5.83
N GLN A 41 -14.06 25.95 -6.70
CA GLN A 41 -15.01 24.93 -6.27
C GLN A 41 -14.22 23.95 -5.39
N GLN A 42 -14.35 24.10 -4.07
CA GLN A 42 -13.99 23.03 -3.14
C GLN A 42 -14.84 21.81 -3.54
N MET A 43 -14.17 20.78 -4.05
CA MET A 43 -14.83 19.51 -4.29
C MET A 43 -15.50 19.04 -2.99
N PRO A 44 -16.73 18.54 -3.02
CA PRO A 44 -17.38 18.05 -1.82
C PRO A 44 -16.52 16.95 -1.18
N VAL A 45 -16.34 17.05 0.13
CA VAL A 45 -15.72 15.99 0.93
C VAL A 45 -16.63 14.78 0.85
N VAL A 46 -16.17 13.75 0.18
CA VAL A 46 -16.92 12.47 0.11
C VAL A 46 -16.48 11.68 1.34
N HIS A 47 -17.29 11.71 2.39
CA HIS A 47 -17.11 10.78 3.49
C HIS A 47 -17.38 9.37 2.99
N GLU A 48 -16.31 8.57 2.82
CA GLU A 48 -16.51 7.13 2.67
C GLU A 48 -17.12 6.60 3.97
N PRO A 49 -18.06 5.62 3.88
CA PRO A 49 -18.62 5.02 5.07
C PRO A 49 -17.50 4.41 5.92
N PRO A 50 -17.62 4.46 7.26
CA PRO A 50 -16.61 3.96 8.16
C PRO A 50 -16.29 2.49 7.86
N LEU A 51 -15.00 2.17 7.86
CA LEU A 51 -14.51 0.81 7.69
C LEU A 51 -14.71 0.05 9.02
N ILE A 52 -15.39 -1.09 8.96
CA ILE A 52 -15.60 -1.95 10.13
C ILE A 52 -14.87 -3.27 9.93
N LEU A 53 -14.10 -3.70 10.92
CA LEU A 53 -13.44 -5.00 10.91
C LEU A 53 -14.47 -6.12 11.13
N GLY A 54 -14.34 -7.23 10.39
CA GLY A 54 -15.22 -8.38 10.49
C GLY A 54 -15.19 -9.03 11.87
N GLN A 55 -16.34 -9.54 12.32
CA GLN A 55 -16.50 -10.12 13.67
C GLN A 55 -15.55 -11.27 13.95
N GLY A 56 -15.29 -12.15 12.96
CA GLY A 56 -14.33 -13.26 13.11
C GLY A 56 -12.92 -12.78 13.41
N PHE A 57 -12.48 -11.71 12.73
CA PHE A 57 -11.17 -11.10 12.98
C PHE A 57 -11.10 -10.44 14.36
N LEU A 58 -12.14 -9.68 14.73
CA LEU A 58 -12.23 -9.05 16.07
C LEU A 58 -12.21 -10.09 17.20
N GLN A 59 -12.91 -11.21 17.03
CA GLN A 59 -12.89 -12.31 18.00
C GLN A 59 -11.49 -12.89 18.13
N SER A 60 -10.79 -13.11 17.02
CA SER A 60 -9.42 -13.62 17.03
C SER A 60 -8.43 -12.63 17.64
N LEU A 61 -8.57 -11.34 17.37
CA LEU A 61 -7.75 -10.30 17.98
C LEU A 61 -7.89 -10.29 19.52
N ARG A 62 -9.10 -10.45 20.05
CA ARG A 62 -9.33 -10.51 21.51
C ARG A 62 -8.59 -11.67 22.18
N GLN A 63 -8.36 -12.76 21.46
CA GLN A 63 -7.59 -13.92 21.98
C GLN A 63 -6.09 -13.65 22.06
N THR A 64 -5.59 -12.60 21.40
CA THR A 64 -4.16 -12.26 21.42
C THR A 64 -3.72 -11.54 22.71
N ASN A 65 -4.63 -11.22 23.62
CA ASN A 65 -4.38 -10.40 24.82
C ASN A 65 -3.76 -9.01 24.52
N LYS A 66 -3.92 -8.52 23.29
CA LYS A 66 -3.47 -7.18 22.88
C LYS A 66 -4.64 -6.21 22.90
N GLN A 67 -4.35 -4.97 23.25
CA GLN A 67 -5.36 -3.91 23.25
C GLN A 67 -5.19 -3.02 22.03
N PHE A 68 -6.27 -2.87 21.25
CA PHE A 68 -6.36 -1.98 20.10
C PHE A 68 -7.50 -0.98 20.35
N ASN A 69 -7.22 0.30 20.12
CA ASN A 69 -8.27 1.31 20.16
C ASN A 69 -9.06 1.28 18.85
N LEU A 70 -10.18 0.55 18.83
CA LEU A 70 -11.02 0.41 17.66
C LEU A 70 -11.93 1.63 17.39
N ASP A 71 -11.94 2.62 18.30
CA ASP A 71 -12.58 3.92 18.07
C ASP A 71 -11.64 4.88 17.30
N ASP A 72 -10.37 4.49 17.08
CA ASP A 72 -9.41 5.22 16.26
C ASP A 72 -9.45 4.70 14.83
N ASP A 73 -9.95 5.49 13.90
CA ASP A 73 -10.04 5.17 12.47
C ASP A 73 -8.69 4.75 11.88
N LEU A 74 -7.59 5.35 12.34
CA LEU A 74 -6.25 4.94 11.92
C LEU A 74 -5.94 3.50 12.36
N CYS A 75 -6.27 3.13 13.59
CA CYS A 75 -6.09 1.77 14.09
C CYS A 75 -6.89 0.78 13.24
N VAL A 76 -8.17 1.05 13.00
CA VAL A 76 -9.05 0.21 12.17
C VAL A 76 -8.49 0.07 10.77
N ARG A 77 -8.05 1.16 10.15
CA ARG A 77 -7.48 1.17 8.80
C ARG A 77 -6.19 0.34 8.72
N ILE A 78 -5.26 0.52 9.66
CA ILE A 78 -4.00 -0.26 9.68
C ILE A 78 -4.28 -1.74 9.93
N LEU A 79 -5.21 -2.06 10.83
CA LEU A 79 -5.57 -3.46 11.09
C LEU A 79 -6.24 -4.11 9.87
N SER A 80 -7.02 -3.38 9.09
CA SER A 80 -7.64 -3.93 7.87
C SER A 80 -6.60 -4.30 6.80
N ASP A 81 -5.54 -3.50 6.65
CA ASP A 81 -4.55 -3.67 5.59
C ASP A 81 -3.38 -4.57 6.02
N PHE A 82 -2.98 -4.53 7.31
CA PHE A 82 -1.78 -5.20 7.83
C PHE A 82 -2.03 -6.10 9.04
N GLY A 83 -3.26 -6.22 9.53
CA GLY A 83 -3.59 -6.87 10.80
C GLY A 83 -3.42 -8.38 10.83
N ALA A 84 -3.29 -9.06 9.68
CA ALA A 84 -3.16 -10.51 9.63
C ALA A 84 -1.96 -11.03 10.48
N VAL A 85 -0.87 -10.27 10.61
CA VAL A 85 0.31 -10.64 11.40
C VAL A 85 0.00 -10.88 12.88
N PHE A 86 -1.08 -10.29 13.41
CA PHE A 86 -1.50 -10.50 14.79
C PHE A 86 -2.11 -11.90 15.05
N LEU A 87 -2.43 -12.63 13.97
CA LEU A 87 -3.04 -13.96 14.00
C LEU A 87 -2.01 -15.10 13.90
N SER A 88 -0.72 -14.78 13.98
CA SER A 88 0.36 -15.78 13.91
C SER A 88 0.24 -16.83 15.02
N ALA A 89 0.59 -18.08 14.66
CA ALA A 89 0.50 -19.25 15.55
C ALA A 89 1.24 -19.06 16.88
N PRO A 90 0.84 -19.77 17.93
CA PRO A 90 1.57 -19.80 19.20
C PRO A 90 3.05 -20.13 19.00
N GLY A 91 3.92 -19.33 19.62
CA GLY A 91 5.38 -19.41 19.49
C GLY A 91 5.97 -18.38 18.53
N ALA A 92 5.22 -17.86 17.57
CA ALA A 92 5.55 -16.62 16.88
C ALA A 92 5.12 -15.40 17.72
N ILE A 93 5.96 -14.39 17.77
CA ILE A 93 5.71 -13.20 18.59
C ILE A 93 5.23 -12.06 17.69
N SER A 94 3.93 -11.84 17.62
CA SER A 94 3.35 -10.73 16.88
C SER A 94 3.65 -9.38 17.54
N PRO A 95 3.64 -8.25 16.79
CA PRO A 95 3.91 -6.92 17.35
C PRO A 95 3.06 -6.60 18.58
N PRO A 96 3.56 -5.83 19.54
CA PRO A 96 2.78 -5.43 20.72
C PRO A 96 1.73 -4.37 20.41
N THR A 97 1.86 -3.67 19.27
CA THR A 97 1.02 -2.56 18.84
C THR A 97 0.79 -2.62 17.32
N TYR A 98 -0.28 -1.99 16.85
CA TYR A 98 -0.54 -1.83 15.41
C TYR A 98 0.39 -0.80 14.75
N LEU A 99 0.99 0.10 15.53
CA LEU A 99 1.89 1.14 15.07
C LEU A 99 3.00 1.36 16.10
N PHE A 100 4.25 1.07 15.72
CA PHE A 100 5.42 1.44 16.51
C PHE A 100 5.69 2.93 16.40
N PRO A 101 5.86 3.66 17.50
CA PRO A 101 5.99 5.12 17.46
C PRO A 101 7.37 5.61 16.99
N ASN A 102 8.41 4.79 17.11
CA ASN A 102 9.79 5.19 16.83
C ASN A 102 10.76 4.01 16.72
N GLU A 103 12.02 4.29 16.35
CA GLU A 103 13.10 3.30 16.22
C GLU A 103 13.34 2.53 17.52
N SER A 104 13.45 3.23 18.66
CA SER A 104 13.74 2.60 19.95
C SER A 104 12.70 1.54 20.34
N SER A 105 11.42 1.76 20.01
CA SER A 105 10.36 0.79 20.28
C SER A 105 10.47 -0.45 19.39
N VAL A 106 10.86 -0.27 18.13
CA VAL A 106 11.13 -1.37 17.19
C VAL A 106 12.36 -2.17 17.64
N ASP A 107 13.47 -1.49 17.96
CA ASP A 107 14.70 -2.13 18.41
C ASP A 107 14.48 -2.94 19.70
N SER A 108 13.77 -2.36 20.68
CA SER A 108 13.43 -3.03 21.93
C SER A 108 12.58 -4.28 21.71
N PHE A 109 11.63 -4.22 20.77
CA PHE A 109 10.83 -5.38 20.39
C PHE A 109 11.68 -6.43 19.69
N GLN A 110 12.41 -6.05 18.65
CA GLN A 110 13.24 -6.97 17.87
C GLN A 110 14.37 -7.62 18.70
N ALA A 111 14.92 -6.94 19.70
CA ALA A 111 15.95 -7.47 20.57
C ALA A 111 15.48 -8.68 21.39
N GLN A 112 14.17 -8.78 21.67
CA GLN A 112 13.57 -9.85 22.46
C GLN A 112 13.16 -11.07 21.63
N LEU A 113 13.19 -10.97 20.30
CA LEU A 113 12.71 -12.04 19.41
C LEU A 113 13.74 -13.17 19.30
N PRO A 114 13.30 -14.44 19.35
CA PRO A 114 14.14 -15.56 18.92
C PRO A 114 14.35 -15.48 17.42
N ARG A 115 15.58 -15.23 16.98
CA ARG A 115 15.93 -14.93 15.58
C ARG A 115 16.77 -16.04 14.96
N SER A 116 16.70 -16.16 13.63
CA SER A 116 17.54 -17.03 12.83
C SER A 116 17.77 -16.43 11.43
N ASP A 117 18.98 -16.61 10.93
CA ASP A 117 19.35 -16.19 9.58
C ASP A 117 19.01 -17.29 8.55
N LEU A 118 18.60 -16.86 7.36
CA LEU A 118 18.53 -17.68 6.16
C LEU A 118 19.87 -17.54 5.41
N ALA A 119 20.86 -18.37 5.76
CA ALA A 119 22.25 -18.21 5.35
C ALA A 119 22.52 -18.54 3.87
N ASP A 120 21.72 -19.38 3.23
CA ASP A 120 21.97 -19.93 1.89
C ASP A 120 21.41 -19.08 0.73
N SER A 121 21.04 -17.84 1.01
CA SER A 121 20.54 -16.92 -0.01
C SER A 121 21.60 -15.90 -0.41
N LYS A 122 21.51 -15.40 -1.65
CA LYS A 122 22.31 -14.27 -2.13
C LYS A 122 22.24 -13.07 -1.16
N TYR A 123 21.13 -12.96 -0.45
CA TYR A 123 20.85 -11.95 0.55
C TYR A 123 20.53 -12.66 1.86
N PRO A 124 21.44 -12.70 2.84
CA PRO A 124 21.12 -13.18 4.17
C PRO A 124 20.01 -12.30 4.76
N VAL A 125 18.93 -12.92 5.19
CA VAL A 125 17.80 -12.23 5.82
C VAL A 125 17.53 -12.80 7.19
N GLU A 126 17.18 -11.94 8.13
CA GLU A 126 16.88 -12.28 9.52
C GLU A 126 15.36 -12.35 9.69
N LEU A 127 14.88 -13.46 10.27
CA LEU A 127 13.48 -13.71 10.60
C LEU A 127 13.36 -14.20 12.04
N GLN A 128 12.15 -14.24 12.60
CA GLN A 128 11.90 -15.01 13.80
C GLN A 128 12.20 -16.50 13.54
N ARG A 129 12.71 -17.19 14.54
CA ARG A 129 13.17 -18.58 14.39
C ARG A 129 12.14 -19.49 13.74
N MET A 130 10.88 -19.47 14.20
CA MET A 130 9.82 -20.30 13.63
C MET A 130 9.56 -19.98 12.16
N ALA A 131 9.53 -18.70 11.82
CA ALA A 131 9.37 -18.25 10.45
C ALA A 131 10.55 -18.68 9.57
N ALA A 132 11.79 -18.55 10.09
CA ALA A 132 12.98 -19.01 9.38
C ALA A 132 12.99 -20.53 9.15
N GLU A 133 12.60 -21.32 10.14
CA GLU A 133 12.50 -22.78 10.03
C GLU A 133 11.45 -23.18 8.98
N ALA A 134 10.26 -22.56 9.00
CA ALA A 134 9.23 -22.77 8.00
C ALA A 134 9.68 -22.35 6.58
N MET A 135 10.45 -21.26 6.47
CA MET A 135 11.00 -20.83 5.19
C MET A 135 12.04 -21.80 4.66
N LYS A 136 12.94 -22.33 5.51
CA LYS A 136 13.90 -23.39 5.13
C LYS A 136 13.18 -24.63 4.64
N ALA A 137 12.15 -25.07 5.35
CA ALA A 137 11.33 -26.23 4.91
C ALA A 137 10.65 -25.98 3.55
N SER A 138 10.16 -24.75 3.32
CA SER A 138 9.62 -24.35 2.01
C SER A 138 10.69 -24.39 0.91
N GLN A 139 11.89 -23.92 1.18
CA GLN A 139 13.02 -23.92 0.25
C GLN A 139 13.46 -25.34 -0.09
N GLU A 140 13.55 -26.22 0.91
CA GLU A 140 13.88 -27.65 0.73
C GLU A 140 12.81 -28.37 -0.11
N GLU A 141 11.53 -28.10 0.13
CA GLU A 141 10.44 -28.66 -0.68
C GLU A 141 10.50 -28.15 -2.12
N ALA A 142 10.69 -26.85 -2.32
CA ALA A 142 10.84 -26.24 -3.64
C ALA A 142 12.02 -26.85 -4.40
N GLN A 143 13.17 -27.04 -3.74
CA GLN A 143 14.35 -27.62 -4.34
C GLN A 143 14.12 -29.06 -4.84
N ARG A 144 13.37 -29.87 -4.09
CA ARG A 144 12.98 -31.25 -4.54
C ARG A 144 12.14 -31.24 -5.81
N LEU A 145 11.45 -30.14 -6.09
CA LEU A 145 10.62 -29.93 -7.28
C LEU A 145 11.34 -29.10 -8.37
N ALA A 146 12.67 -28.89 -8.25
CA ALA A 146 13.47 -28.05 -9.11
C ALA A 146 13.00 -26.59 -9.17
N LEU A 147 12.31 -26.12 -8.13
CA LEU A 147 11.89 -24.73 -7.94
C LEU A 147 12.83 -24.02 -6.97
N ARG A 148 12.69 -22.69 -6.91
CA ARG A 148 13.46 -21.84 -5.99
C ARG A 148 12.51 -20.95 -5.20
N ILE A 149 12.92 -20.63 -3.97
CA ILE A 149 12.30 -19.62 -3.11
C ILE A 149 13.43 -18.76 -2.55
N THR A 150 13.54 -17.51 -3.04
CA THR A 150 14.64 -16.64 -2.67
C THR A 150 14.15 -15.27 -2.22
N PRO A 151 14.86 -14.60 -1.28
CA PRO A 151 14.56 -13.22 -0.90
C PRO A 151 14.63 -12.29 -2.11
N ALA A 152 13.70 -11.36 -2.21
CA ALA A 152 13.67 -10.38 -3.30
C ALA A 152 14.83 -9.38 -3.21
N SER A 153 15.25 -9.02 -1.99
CA SER A 153 16.35 -8.10 -1.70
C SER A 153 17.00 -8.43 -0.34
N LYS A 154 18.00 -7.65 0.05
CA LYS A 154 18.61 -7.75 1.39
C LYS A 154 17.66 -7.29 2.51
N GLU A 155 16.68 -6.43 2.19
CA GLU A 155 15.65 -5.95 3.12
C GLU A 155 14.36 -6.81 3.08
N ALA A 156 14.40 -7.96 2.41
CA ALA A 156 13.23 -8.82 2.23
C ALA A 156 12.69 -9.42 3.54
N GLY A 157 13.50 -9.54 4.59
CA GLY A 157 13.08 -10.01 5.91
C GLY A 157 12.91 -8.84 6.89
N ARG A 158 13.80 -8.77 7.89
CA ARG A 158 13.81 -7.70 8.90
C ARG A 158 13.93 -6.31 8.27
N ARG A 159 13.18 -5.35 8.83
CA ARG A 159 13.33 -3.90 8.57
C ARG A 159 13.50 -3.14 9.88
N SER A 160 14.16 -1.97 9.82
CA SER A 160 14.17 -0.98 10.89
C SER A 160 13.00 0.00 10.75
N TYR A 161 12.70 0.75 11.80
CA TYR A 161 11.72 1.83 11.73
C TYR A 161 12.15 2.89 10.68
N ALA A 162 13.43 3.27 10.69
CA ALA A 162 13.97 4.25 9.75
C ALA A 162 13.75 3.83 8.28
N GLN A 163 13.87 2.53 7.95
CA GLN A 163 13.58 2.04 6.60
C GLN A 163 12.10 2.22 6.23
N THR A 164 11.17 2.05 7.18
CA THR A 164 9.74 2.31 6.91
C THR A 164 9.46 3.79 6.69
N VAL A 165 10.15 4.68 7.42
CA VAL A 165 10.07 6.14 7.20
C VAL A 165 10.59 6.51 5.80
N GLN A 166 11.74 5.98 5.38
CA GLN A 166 12.30 6.25 4.05
C GLN A 166 11.36 5.82 2.92
N LEU A 167 10.74 4.65 3.05
CA LEU A 167 9.76 4.16 2.08
C LEU A 167 8.53 5.08 2.03
N TRP A 168 8.03 5.50 3.16
CA TRP A 168 6.91 6.44 3.27
C TRP A 168 7.23 7.79 2.62
N GLU A 169 8.37 8.38 2.97
CA GLU A 169 8.81 9.65 2.40
C GLU A 169 9.00 9.59 0.88
N SER A 170 9.37 8.42 0.34
CA SER A 170 9.48 8.20 -1.10
C SER A 170 8.15 8.33 -1.86
N ARG A 171 7.03 8.38 -1.13
CA ARG A 171 5.68 8.61 -1.67
C ARG A 171 5.14 9.98 -1.27
N VAL A 172 5.33 10.38 -0.02
CA VAL A 172 4.78 11.65 0.50
C VAL A 172 5.43 12.85 -0.20
N ARG A 173 6.76 12.88 -0.33
CA ARG A 173 7.45 14.03 -0.97
C ARG A 173 7.01 14.26 -2.42
N PRO A 174 7.05 13.27 -3.33
CA PRO A 174 6.57 13.46 -4.69
C PRO A 174 5.07 13.77 -4.76
N GLY A 175 4.28 13.19 -3.85
CA GLY A 175 2.84 13.44 -3.77
C GLY A 175 2.53 14.89 -3.40
N ILE A 176 3.24 15.47 -2.42
CA ILE A 176 3.10 16.88 -2.08
C ILE A 176 3.43 17.76 -3.28
N GLU A 177 4.57 17.51 -3.95
CA GLU A 177 4.95 18.28 -5.15
C GLU A 177 3.89 18.19 -6.25
N HIS A 178 3.37 16.99 -6.50
CA HIS A 178 2.30 16.76 -7.47
C HIS A 178 1.04 17.59 -7.14
N TRP A 179 0.57 17.52 -5.90
CA TRP A 179 -0.67 18.17 -5.51
C TRP A 179 -0.55 19.68 -5.32
N VAL A 180 0.64 20.18 -4.98
CA VAL A 180 0.94 21.61 -4.99
C VAL A 180 0.94 22.15 -6.43
N ALA A 181 1.57 21.44 -7.37
CA ALA A 181 1.55 21.80 -8.78
C ALA A 181 0.14 21.78 -9.37
N ALA A 182 -0.72 20.86 -8.89
CA ALA A 182 -2.13 20.77 -9.26
C ALA A 182 -3.04 21.79 -8.52
N ASN A 183 -2.50 22.67 -7.68
CA ASN A 183 -3.23 23.64 -6.83
C ASN A 183 -4.28 22.98 -5.91
N ARG A 184 -4.05 21.72 -5.48
CA ARG A 184 -4.90 20.97 -4.56
C ARG A 184 -4.42 21.04 -3.11
N ILE A 185 -3.13 21.30 -2.90
CA ILE A 185 -2.48 21.60 -1.62
C ILE A 185 -1.76 22.94 -1.79
N GLN A 186 -1.82 23.80 -0.78
CA GLN A 186 -1.01 25.03 -0.76
C GLN A 186 0.44 24.69 -0.37
N ARG A 187 1.40 25.50 -0.82
CA ARG A 187 2.84 25.26 -0.55
C ARG A 187 3.13 25.18 0.96
N ASP A 188 2.58 26.09 1.74
CA ASP A 188 2.74 26.14 3.20
C ASP A 188 2.09 24.93 3.90
N GLU A 189 0.96 24.42 3.39
CA GLU A 189 0.36 23.16 3.84
C GLU A 189 1.30 21.98 3.56
N GLY A 190 1.89 21.92 2.37
CA GLY A 190 2.87 20.89 1.98
C GLY A 190 4.11 20.92 2.87
N ASP A 191 4.69 22.08 3.10
CA ASP A 191 5.88 22.27 3.94
C ASP A 191 5.59 21.89 5.40
N ARG A 192 4.40 22.22 5.91
CA ARG A 192 3.94 21.79 7.23
C ARG A 192 3.83 20.27 7.32
N LEU A 193 3.25 19.61 6.31
CA LEU A 193 3.15 18.15 6.27
C LEU A 193 4.53 17.47 6.33
N LEU A 194 5.53 18.01 5.64
CA LEU A 194 6.90 17.49 5.66
C LEU A 194 7.61 17.68 7.02
N ALA A 195 7.17 18.67 7.81
CA ALA A 195 7.74 18.96 9.13
C ALA A 195 7.13 18.13 10.27
N LEU A 196 6.03 17.42 10.02
CA LEU A 196 5.37 16.59 11.04
C LEU A 196 6.23 15.40 11.44
N ALA A 197 6.09 14.96 12.69
CA ALA A 197 6.60 13.67 13.12
C ALA A 197 5.92 12.54 12.32
N PRO A 198 6.59 11.40 12.06
CA PRO A 198 6.05 10.35 11.18
C PRO A 198 4.64 9.87 11.54
N SER A 199 4.33 9.68 12.82
CA SER A 199 3.00 9.24 13.26
C SER A 199 1.90 10.30 13.04
N GLU A 200 2.23 11.58 13.18
CA GLU A 200 1.32 12.70 12.90
C GLU A 200 1.13 12.86 11.39
N GLN A 201 2.23 12.76 10.63
CA GLN A 201 2.19 12.83 9.17
C GLN A 201 1.31 11.73 8.58
N VAL A 202 1.36 10.50 9.12
CA VAL A 202 0.49 9.39 8.69
C VAL A 202 -0.98 9.79 8.81
N ARG A 203 -1.40 10.35 9.95
CA ARG A 203 -2.79 10.76 10.16
C ARG A 203 -3.22 11.84 9.17
N GLU A 204 -2.39 12.87 8.97
CA GLU A 204 -2.72 13.98 8.07
C GLU A 204 -2.73 13.53 6.59
N VAL A 205 -1.79 12.70 6.17
CA VAL A 205 -1.78 12.14 4.80
C VAL A 205 -3.03 11.29 4.54
N LEU A 206 -3.45 10.43 5.46
CA LEU A 206 -4.66 9.63 5.30
C LEU A 206 -5.95 10.47 5.34
N ARG A 207 -6.00 11.57 6.11
CA ARG A 207 -7.12 12.54 6.08
C ARG A 207 -7.24 13.28 4.75
N LEU A 208 -6.12 13.51 4.06
CA LEU A 208 -6.15 14.12 2.73
C LEU A 208 -6.83 13.23 1.69
N GLU A 209 -6.87 11.92 1.91
CA GLU A 209 -7.59 10.97 1.04
C GLU A 209 -9.09 11.25 1.01
N ASP A 210 -9.71 11.79 2.09
CA ASP A 210 -11.10 12.24 2.13
C ASP A 210 -11.36 13.39 1.13
N ARG A 211 -10.31 14.15 0.81
CA ARG A 211 -10.33 15.20 -0.21
C ARG A 211 -9.91 14.68 -1.59
N ARG A 212 -9.76 13.34 -1.78
CA ARG A 212 -9.23 12.69 -2.98
C ARG A 212 -7.82 13.19 -3.34
N ILE A 213 -6.99 13.41 -2.33
CA ILE A 213 -5.58 13.74 -2.44
C ILE A 213 -4.82 12.49 -2.03
N TYR A 214 -4.37 11.71 -3.02
CA TYR A 214 -3.80 10.39 -2.83
C TYR A 214 -2.28 10.41 -3.02
N PHE A 215 -1.60 9.54 -2.29
CA PHE A 215 -0.14 9.46 -2.27
C PHE A 215 0.40 8.10 -2.72
N SER A 216 -0.41 7.29 -3.41
CA SER A 216 0.11 6.12 -4.11
C SER A 216 1.12 6.53 -5.17
N LYS A 217 1.85 5.58 -5.74
CA LYS A 217 2.84 5.84 -6.78
C LYS A 217 2.26 6.63 -7.97
N GLU A 218 1.00 6.35 -8.33
CA GLU A 218 0.29 6.99 -9.45
C GLU A 218 -0.67 8.11 -8.98
N PHE A 219 -0.67 8.49 -7.70
CA PHE A 219 -1.52 9.52 -7.07
C PHE A 219 -3.03 9.28 -7.24
N ASP A 220 -3.45 8.05 -7.44
CA ASP A 220 -4.83 7.65 -7.75
C ASP A 220 -5.51 6.82 -6.66
N LYS A 221 -4.73 6.35 -5.66
CA LYS A 221 -5.16 5.46 -4.57
C LYS A 221 -4.52 5.85 -3.26
N SER A 222 -5.01 5.25 -2.17
CA SER A 222 -4.37 5.37 -0.85
C SER A 222 -2.89 5.04 -0.92
N ILE A 223 -2.08 5.80 -0.16
CA ILE A 223 -0.65 5.55 0.00
C ILE A 223 -0.36 4.13 0.50
N LEU A 224 -1.27 3.56 1.31
CA LEU A 224 -1.15 2.21 1.87
C LEU A 224 -1.17 1.11 0.80
N TYR A 225 -1.62 1.41 -0.42
CA TYR A 225 -1.47 0.53 -1.59
C TYR A 225 -0.03 0.45 -2.12
N SER A 226 0.80 1.43 -1.80
CA SER A 226 2.17 1.52 -2.30
C SER A 226 3.21 1.21 -1.24
N VAL A 227 2.96 1.61 0.01
CA VAL A 227 3.87 1.43 1.15
C VAL A 227 3.08 1.33 2.45
N ALA A 228 3.61 0.57 3.41
CA ALA A 228 3.09 0.59 4.77
C ALA A 228 3.44 1.92 5.45
N ALA A 229 2.55 2.41 6.31
CA ALA A 229 2.84 3.58 7.14
C ALA A 229 4.04 3.31 8.07
N PRO A 230 4.85 4.33 8.42
CA PRO A 230 5.92 4.19 9.39
C PRO A 230 5.47 3.47 10.67
N GLY A 231 6.20 2.44 11.05
CA GLY A 231 5.88 1.66 12.25
C GLY A 231 4.77 0.60 12.10
N THR A 232 4.17 0.42 10.90
CA THR A 232 3.09 -0.56 10.67
C THR A 232 3.48 -1.75 9.81
N SER A 233 4.65 -1.70 9.17
CA SER A 233 5.14 -2.76 8.28
C SER A 233 5.28 -4.08 9.03
N GLN A 234 4.77 -5.16 8.47
CA GLN A 234 4.88 -6.51 9.03
C GLN A 234 6.33 -6.99 9.11
N HIS A 235 7.26 -6.45 8.31
CA HIS A 235 8.70 -6.73 8.39
C HIS A 235 9.34 -6.30 9.72
N LEU A 236 8.72 -5.34 10.44
CA LEU A 236 9.18 -4.96 11.78
C LEU A 236 9.02 -6.09 12.79
N SER A 237 8.07 -7.01 12.54
CA SER A 237 7.89 -8.21 13.35
C SER A 237 8.83 -9.35 13.01
N MET A 238 9.55 -9.28 11.87
CA MET A 238 10.35 -10.39 11.34
C MET A 238 9.52 -11.65 11.03
N LEU A 239 8.20 -11.48 10.81
CA LEU A 239 7.25 -12.50 10.36
C LEU A 239 6.81 -12.27 8.90
N ALA A 240 7.50 -11.42 8.17
CA ALA A 240 7.24 -11.14 6.77
C ALA A 240 8.50 -11.35 5.93
N MET A 241 8.31 -11.78 4.69
CA MET A 241 9.38 -11.93 3.71
C MET A 241 8.90 -11.62 2.31
N ASP A 242 9.65 -10.79 1.59
CA ASP A 242 9.43 -10.52 0.17
C ASP A 242 10.13 -11.61 -0.66
N ILE A 243 9.36 -12.34 -1.49
CA ILE A 243 9.82 -13.48 -2.28
C ILE A 243 9.95 -13.09 -3.75
N ARG A 244 11.06 -13.41 -4.36
CA ARG A 244 11.33 -13.11 -5.78
C ARG A 244 10.42 -13.91 -6.72
N GLU A 245 10.23 -15.20 -6.45
CA GLU A 245 9.49 -16.14 -7.28
C GLU A 245 7.98 -16.14 -6.97
N HIS A 246 7.47 -15.06 -6.37
CA HIS A 246 6.05 -14.92 -5.98
C HIS A 246 5.06 -15.12 -7.13
N GLY A 247 5.48 -14.89 -8.39
CA GLY A 247 4.67 -15.08 -9.58
C GLY A 247 4.36 -16.56 -9.89
N ASP A 248 5.16 -17.51 -9.38
CA ASP A 248 4.96 -18.95 -9.59
C ASP A 248 3.89 -19.51 -8.64
N ALA A 249 2.82 -20.09 -9.21
CA ALA A 249 1.73 -20.64 -8.43
C ALA A 249 2.16 -21.86 -7.58
N GLN A 250 3.13 -22.65 -8.04
CA GLN A 250 3.65 -23.79 -7.27
C GLN A 250 4.46 -23.30 -6.07
N VAL A 251 5.24 -22.23 -6.24
CA VAL A 251 5.95 -21.58 -5.13
C VAL A 251 4.97 -21.07 -4.09
N ARG A 252 3.89 -20.39 -4.50
CA ARG A 252 2.86 -19.94 -3.55
C ARG A 252 2.20 -21.10 -2.82
N ALA A 253 1.90 -22.19 -3.51
CA ALA A 253 1.32 -23.39 -2.89
C ALA A 253 2.27 -24.05 -1.89
N ILE A 254 3.58 -24.08 -2.16
CA ILE A 254 4.59 -24.56 -1.21
C ILE A 254 4.60 -23.66 0.03
N LEU A 255 4.71 -22.37 -0.17
CA LEU A 255 4.71 -21.40 0.93
C LEU A 255 3.47 -21.54 1.83
N ALA A 256 2.27 -21.69 1.24
CA ALA A 256 1.02 -21.89 1.98
C ALA A 256 1.05 -23.16 2.84
N ARG A 257 1.61 -24.28 2.35
CA ARG A 257 1.77 -25.51 3.14
C ARG A 257 2.65 -25.33 4.38
N HIS A 258 3.56 -24.37 4.33
CA HIS A 258 4.45 -24.03 5.43
C HIS A 258 4.01 -22.78 6.22
N GLY A 259 2.74 -22.37 6.06
CA GLY A 259 2.14 -21.27 6.85
C GLY A 259 2.52 -19.88 6.42
N TRP A 260 3.01 -19.68 5.18
CA TRP A 260 3.31 -18.40 4.57
C TRP A 260 2.23 -18.00 3.58
N PHE A 261 1.61 -16.83 3.76
CA PHE A 261 0.50 -16.37 2.93
C PHE A 261 0.69 -14.93 2.49
N GLN A 262 0.19 -14.58 1.31
CA GLN A 262 0.07 -13.19 0.90
C GLN A 262 -1.11 -12.56 1.65
N THR A 263 -0.84 -11.60 2.53
CA THR A 263 -1.86 -10.96 3.38
C THR A 263 -2.02 -9.47 3.16
N VAL A 264 -1.11 -8.84 2.43
CA VAL A 264 -1.15 -7.43 2.05
C VAL A 264 -1.58 -7.33 0.59
N TYR A 265 -2.82 -6.97 0.35
CA TYR A 265 -3.52 -7.09 -0.94
C TYR A 265 -2.83 -6.44 -2.14
N SER A 266 -2.08 -5.37 -1.93
CA SER A 266 -1.39 -4.63 -3.00
C SER A 266 0.05 -5.07 -3.23
N ASP A 267 0.62 -5.94 -2.37
CA ASP A 267 2.04 -6.27 -2.35
C ASP A 267 2.28 -7.73 -2.78
N LEU A 268 2.49 -7.92 -4.09
CA LEU A 268 2.63 -9.25 -4.69
C LEU A 268 3.80 -10.08 -4.14
N PRO A 269 5.01 -9.52 -3.92
CA PRO A 269 6.13 -10.29 -3.38
C PRO A 269 6.02 -10.59 -1.88
N HIS A 270 5.13 -9.91 -1.16
CA HIS A 270 5.04 -9.94 0.29
C HIS A 270 4.30 -11.15 0.83
N PHE A 271 4.96 -11.94 1.67
CA PHE A 271 4.38 -13.08 2.39
C PHE A 271 4.50 -12.88 3.89
N THR A 272 3.43 -13.18 4.61
CA THR A 272 3.37 -13.16 6.07
C THR A 272 3.37 -14.57 6.62
N TYR A 273 4.21 -14.85 7.60
CA TYR A 273 4.18 -16.09 8.34
C TYR A 273 3.05 -16.08 9.37
N LEU A 274 2.03 -16.88 9.14
CA LEU A 274 0.95 -17.11 10.08
C LEU A 274 1.13 -18.44 10.84
N GLY A 275 1.86 -19.40 10.27
CA GLY A 275 2.22 -20.65 10.93
C GLY A 275 1.05 -21.59 11.19
N VAL A 276 -0.08 -21.39 10.51
CA VAL A 276 -1.30 -22.21 10.61
C VAL A 276 -1.64 -22.81 9.26
N PRO A 277 -2.38 -23.93 9.20
CA PRO A 277 -2.87 -24.49 7.93
C PRO A 277 -3.83 -23.50 7.23
N GLU A 278 -3.75 -23.42 5.89
CA GLU A 278 -4.60 -22.52 5.10
C GLU A 278 -6.10 -22.65 5.39
N LYS A 279 -6.59 -23.90 5.57
CA LYS A 279 -7.99 -24.18 5.89
C LYS A 279 -8.49 -23.57 7.20
N GLU A 280 -7.58 -23.14 8.09
CA GLU A 280 -7.92 -22.52 9.36
C GLU A 280 -8.07 -20.98 9.25
N LEU A 281 -7.56 -20.36 8.16
CA LEU A 281 -7.54 -18.91 8.00
C LEU A 281 -8.94 -18.27 8.06
N PRO A 282 -10.01 -18.86 7.48
CA PRO A 282 -11.35 -18.30 7.61
C PRO A 282 -11.85 -18.23 9.07
N ARG A 283 -11.40 -19.14 9.95
CA ARG A 283 -11.78 -19.13 11.38
C ARG A 283 -11.20 -17.94 12.13
N PHE A 284 -10.11 -17.39 11.62
CA PHE A 284 -9.49 -16.17 12.14
C PHE A 284 -10.08 -14.89 11.54
N GLY A 285 -11.13 -15.00 10.70
CA GLY A 285 -11.74 -13.85 10.03
C GLY A 285 -10.91 -13.30 8.88
N LEU A 286 -10.07 -14.15 8.26
CA LEU A 286 -9.44 -13.84 6.99
C LEU A 286 -10.30 -14.35 5.84
N VAL A 287 -10.36 -13.56 4.77
CA VAL A 287 -11.10 -13.89 3.54
C VAL A 287 -10.19 -13.82 2.34
N THR A 288 -10.51 -14.56 1.28
CA THR A 288 -9.71 -14.52 0.06
C THR A 288 -10.11 -13.34 -0.82
N ARG A 289 -9.11 -12.70 -1.43
CA ARG A 289 -9.27 -11.74 -2.53
C ARG A 289 -8.30 -12.05 -3.66
N GLN A 290 -8.72 -11.80 -4.90
CA GLN A 290 -7.89 -12.01 -6.09
C GLN A 290 -7.29 -10.71 -6.57
N ASN A 291 -5.99 -10.69 -6.85
CA ASN A 291 -5.30 -9.58 -7.49
C ASN A 291 -4.16 -10.11 -8.35
N ALA A 292 -4.09 -9.67 -9.62
CA ALA A 292 -3.02 -10.04 -10.57
C ALA A 292 -2.74 -11.56 -10.67
N GLY A 293 -3.78 -12.39 -10.55
CA GLY A 293 -3.67 -13.86 -10.57
C GLY A 293 -3.13 -14.49 -9.28
N HIS A 294 -3.08 -13.72 -8.18
CA HIS A 294 -2.72 -14.18 -6.86
C HIS A 294 -3.93 -14.22 -5.94
N THR A 295 -3.96 -15.17 -5.02
CA THR A 295 -4.92 -15.26 -3.93
C THR A 295 -4.31 -14.64 -2.68
N PHE A 296 -4.97 -13.63 -2.14
CA PHE A 296 -4.58 -12.96 -0.89
C PHE A 296 -5.54 -13.35 0.23
N TRP A 297 -4.99 -13.62 1.41
CA TRP A 297 -5.75 -13.79 2.64
C TRP A 297 -5.75 -12.49 3.44
N VAL A 298 -6.82 -11.72 3.30
CA VAL A 298 -6.94 -10.38 3.90
C VAL A 298 -7.91 -10.38 5.06
N VAL A 299 -7.77 -9.41 5.95
CA VAL A 299 -8.72 -9.20 7.04
C VAL A 299 -10.10 -8.91 6.47
N SER A 300 -11.13 -9.62 6.95
CA SER A 300 -12.50 -9.35 6.56
C SER A 300 -12.94 -7.98 7.06
N THR A 301 -13.60 -7.22 6.19
CA THR A 301 -14.12 -5.89 6.50
C THR A 301 -15.54 -5.74 5.98
N VAL A 302 -16.35 -4.95 6.68
CA VAL A 302 -17.69 -4.57 6.29
C VAL A 302 -17.69 -3.08 5.98
N LYS A 303 -18.28 -2.68 4.84
CA LYS A 303 -18.59 -1.28 4.57
C LYS A 303 -20.04 -1.05 4.98
N THR A 304 -20.28 -0.10 5.88
CA THR A 304 -21.65 0.37 6.12
C THR A 304 -22.09 1.19 4.90
N ARG A 305 -23.16 0.79 4.23
CA ARG A 305 -23.87 1.76 3.39
C ARG A 305 -24.51 2.76 4.34
N GLY A 306 -24.16 4.04 4.19
CA GLY A 306 -24.90 5.11 4.86
C GLY A 306 -26.39 4.95 4.53
N ALA A 307 -27.20 4.60 5.50
CA ALA A 307 -28.62 4.55 5.31
C ALA A 307 -29.14 5.97 5.00
N PRO A 308 -30.11 6.12 4.08
CA PRO A 308 -30.81 7.39 3.96
C PRO A 308 -31.44 7.75 5.33
N PRO A 309 -31.55 9.02 5.67
CA PRO A 309 -32.05 9.44 6.98
C PRO A 309 -33.40 8.79 7.29
N GLY A 310 -33.42 7.86 8.27
CA GLY A 310 -34.64 7.17 8.73
C GLY A 310 -34.70 5.67 8.46
N GLU A 311 -33.73 5.06 7.76
CA GLU A 311 -33.61 3.61 7.64
C GLU A 311 -32.46 3.06 8.47
N PRO A 312 -32.57 1.86 9.08
CA PRO A 312 -31.47 1.25 9.81
C PRO A 312 -30.31 0.91 8.84
N ASP A 313 -29.06 1.11 9.29
CA ASP A 313 -27.86 0.78 8.55
C ASP A 313 -27.89 -0.69 8.08
N VAL A 314 -27.89 -0.89 6.77
CA VAL A 314 -27.80 -2.22 6.18
C VAL A 314 -26.30 -2.59 6.15
N VAL A 315 -25.95 -3.59 6.94
CA VAL A 315 -24.64 -4.21 6.93
C VAL A 315 -24.58 -5.17 5.75
N GLU A 316 -23.99 -4.76 4.63
CA GLU A 316 -23.66 -5.71 3.54
C GLU A 316 -22.30 -6.33 3.87
N GLU A 317 -22.30 -7.63 4.16
CA GLU A 317 -21.08 -8.44 4.02
C GLU A 317 -20.68 -8.39 2.55
N CYS A 318 -19.48 -7.87 2.24
CA CYS A 318 -18.98 -7.86 0.86
C CYS A 318 -19.06 -9.29 0.31
N PRO A 319 -19.88 -9.57 -0.71
CA PRO A 319 -19.90 -10.90 -1.31
C PRO A 319 -18.54 -11.15 -1.95
N PHE A 320 -18.04 -12.33 -1.74
CA PHE A 320 -16.78 -12.98 -2.07
C PHE A 320 -16.23 -12.72 -3.48
#